data_f2a0d603b2c4b5fed8c62d1fcf1e9588
#
_entry.id   f2a0d603b2c4b5fed8c62d1fcf1e9588
#
_cell.length_a   1.000
_cell.length_b   1.000
_cell.length_c   1.000
_cell.angle_alpha   90.00
_cell.angle_beta   90.00
_cell.angle_gamma   90.00
#
_symmetry.space_group_name_H-M   'P 1'
#
loop_
_entity.id
_entity.type
_entity.pdbx_description
1 polymer ?
#
loop_
_entity_poly.entity_id
_entity_poly.type
_entity_poly.pdbx_seq_one_letter_code
_entity_poly.pdbx_strand_id
1 'polypeptide(L)'
;MRVGQSFDIHRYSDDAERTLVLGGVRFDGHRGLAGHSDADVITHACIDALLSAAGLDDIGQMFSDTDPAWAGADSIKLLRRAVDALRAAGWDPVNVSCVAVLDSPKLAPQRELMRQRLSDAVGAPVTVSGRTTEGVGALGRGEGVAAMASALVVRNPHSSAFSDDAALAGQQDQRHT
;
A
#
# COMPACT_ATOMS: atom_id res chain seq x y z
N MET A 1 12.07 -11.59 9.71
CA MET A 1 10.85 -11.47 8.89
C MET A 1 9.75 -10.81 9.71
N ARG A 2 8.93 -9.95 9.10
CA ARG A 2 7.73 -9.35 9.68
C ARG A 2 6.58 -9.37 8.69
N VAL A 3 5.36 -9.44 9.19
CA VAL A 3 4.13 -9.32 8.40
C VAL A 3 3.43 -8.02 8.79
N GLY A 4 2.95 -7.29 7.79
CA GLY A 4 2.06 -6.16 7.98
C GLY A 4 0.73 -6.41 7.27
N GLN A 5 -0.31 -5.79 7.78
CA GLN A 5 -1.64 -5.85 7.22
C GLN A 5 -2.26 -4.46 7.22
N SER A 6 -3.10 -4.19 6.23
CA SER A 6 -3.83 -2.94 6.13
C SER A 6 -5.23 -3.15 5.58
N PHE A 7 -6.07 -2.16 5.80
CA PHE A 7 -7.37 -2.00 5.20
C PHE A 7 -7.54 -0.54 4.82
N ASP A 8 -7.93 -0.29 3.58
CA ASP A 8 -8.25 1.06 3.08
C ASP A 8 -9.63 1.05 2.41
N ILE A 9 -10.33 2.17 2.49
CA ILE A 9 -11.64 2.35 1.90
C ILE A 9 -11.83 3.79 1.41
N HIS A 10 -12.29 3.93 0.18
CA HIS A 10 -12.60 5.22 -0.41
C HIS A 10 -14.05 5.24 -0.93
N ARG A 11 -14.78 6.32 -0.64
CA ARG A 11 -16.08 6.56 -1.25
C ARG A 11 -15.91 6.99 -2.71
N TYR A 12 -16.93 6.79 -3.54
CA TYR A 12 -16.93 7.38 -4.86
C TYR A 12 -16.99 8.90 -4.78
N SER A 13 -16.27 9.57 -5.70
CA SER A 13 -16.26 11.03 -5.82
C SER A 13 -17.58 11.55 -6.37
N ASP A 14 -17.98 12.75 -5.96
CA ASP A 14 -19.09 13.49 -6.56
C ASP A 14 -18.65 14.28 -7.80
N ASP A 15 -17.33 14.42 -8.01
CA ASP A 15 -16.72 15.00 -9.20
C ASP A 15 -16.74 13.99 -10.37
N ALA A 16 -17.54 14.28 -11.39
CA ALA A 16 -17.69 13.42 -12.56
C ALA A 16 -16.41 13.34 -13.42
N GLU A 17 -15.54 14.34 -13.35
CA GLU A 17 -14.28 14.38 -14.09
C GLU A 17 -13.16 13.57 -13.42
N ARG A 18 -13.39 13.14 -12.19
CA ARG A 18 -12.39 12.38 -11.45
C ARG A 18 -12.24 10.98 -12.02
N THR A 19 -11.03 10.68 -12.50
CA THR A 19 -10.69 9.37 -13.06
C THR A 19 -10.63 8.32 -11.97
N LEU A 20 -11.16 7.12 -12.24
CA LEU A 20 -10.95 5.95 -11.39
C LEU A 20 -9.56 5.36 -11.65
N VAL A 21 -8.75 5.26 -10.60
CA VAL A 21 -7.44 4.57 -10.64
C VAL A 21 -7.46 3.44 -9.62
N LEU A 22 -7.06 2.24 -10.04
CA LEU A 22 -6.96 1.06 -9.17
C LEU A 22 -5.69 0.28 -9.52
N GLY A 23 -4.79 0.07 -8.54
CA GLY A 23 -3.51 -0.59 -8.74
C GLY A 23 -2.63 0.09 -9.79
N GLY A 24 -2.66 1.42 -9.84
CA GLY A 24 -1.94 2.23 -10.80
C GLY A 24 -2.53 2.20 -12.22
N VAL A 25 -3.71 1.62 -12.44
CA VAL A 25 -4.36 1.51 -13.76
C VAL A 25 -5.62 2.37 -13.80
N ARG A 26 -5.77 3.14 -14.87
CA ARG A 26 -6.98 3.94 -15.12
C ARG A 26 -8.09 3.06 -15.65
N PHE A 27 -9.31 3.33 -15.19
CA PHE A 27 -10.54 2.69 -15.62
C PHE A 27 -11.48 3.75 -16.20
N ASP A 28 -11.37 3.99 -17.51
CA ASP A 28 -12.17 5.00 -18.19
C ASP A 28 -13.66 4.62 -18.20
N GLY A 29 -14.53 5.62 -18.11
CA GLY A 29 -15.98 5.43 -18.07
C GLY A 29 -16.53 4.96 -16.73
N HIS A 30 -15.69 4.93 -15.68
CA HIS A 30 -16.08 4.61 -14.31
C HIS A 30 -15.89 5.80 -13.38
N ARG A 31 -16.77 5.92 -12.40
CA ARG A 31 -16.73 6.97 -11.37
C ARG A 31 -15.48 6.84 -10.51
N GLY A 32 -14.70 7.92 -10.39
CA GLY A 32 -13.50 7.97 -9.57
C GLY A 32 -13.75 7.92 -8.08
N LEU A 33 -12.71 7.62 -7.30
CA LEU A 33 -12.76 7.62 -5.84
C LEU A 33 -12.38 9.00 -5.29
N ALA A 34 -12.96 9.36 -4.15
CA ALA A 34 -12.65 10.59 -3.44
C ALA A 34 -11.40 10.41 -2.58
N GLY A 35 -10.50 11.38 -2.60
CA GLY A 35 -9.26 11.40 -1.82
C GLY A 35 -8.35 12.53 -2.26
N HIS A 36 -7.27 12.78 -1.51
CA HIS A 36 -6.34 13.89 -1.75
C HIS A 36 -5.41 13.61 -2.96
N SER A 37 -4.89 12.38 -3.06
CA SER A 37 -4.12 11.87 -4.20
C SER A 37 -5.03 11.45 -5.36
N ASP A 38 -4.62 10.51 -6.20
CA ASP A 38 -5.49 9.85 -7.17
C ASP A 38 -6.49 8.86 -6.54
N ALA A 39 -6.45 8.68 -5.21
CA ALA A 39 -7.31 7.81 -4.41
C ALA A 39 -7.31 6.33 -4.85
N ASP A 40 -6.16 5.83 -5.29
CA ASP A 40 -5.98 4.42 -5.61
C ASP A 40 -5.95 3.55 -4.34
N VAL A 41 -7.13 3.09 -3.92
CA VAL A 41 -7.33 2.31 -2.71
C VAL A 41 -6.50 1.01 -2.66
N ILE A 42 -6.22 0.39 -3.82
CA ILE A 42 -5.38 -0.82 -3.91
C ILE A 42 -3.93 -0.48 -3.58
N THR A 43 -3.42 0.59 -4.16
CA THR A 43 -2.04 1.03 -3.94
C THR A 43 -1.85 1.55 -2.51
N HIS A 44 -2.83 2.28 -1.95
CA HIS A 44 -2.80 2.75 -0.57
C HIS A 44 -2.76 1.58 0.43
N ALA A 45 -3.59 0.56 0.22
CA ALA A 45 -3.54 -0.65 1.05
C ALA A 45 -2.16 -1.33 0.97
N CYS A 46 -1.54 -1.41 -0.22
CA CYS A 46 -0.19 -1.97 -0.35
C CYS A 46 0.86 -1.13 0.40
N ILE A 47 0.77 0.20 0.35
CA ILE A 47 1.66 1.11 1.08
C ILE A 47 1.58 0.82 2.58
N ASP A 48 0.39 0.89 3.15
CA ASP A 48 0.19 0.73 4.60
C ASP A 48 0.56 -0.66 5.10
N ALA A 49 0.32 -1.71 4.32
CA ALA A 49 0.76 -3.06 4.68
C ALA A 49 2.30 -3.15 4.77
N LEU A 50 3.02 -2.52 3.84
CA LEU A 50 4.48 -2.47 3.84
C LEU A 50 5.03 -1.66 5.01
N LEU A 51 4.47 -0.45 5.24
CA LEU A 51 4.87 0.42 6.35
C LEU A 51 4.60 -0.24 7.70
N SER A 52 3.42 -0.84 7.88
CA SER A 52 3.04 -1.60 9.08
C SER A 52 4.02 -2.76 9.36
N ALA A 53 4.43 -3.52 8.33
CA ALA A 53 5.40 -4.60 8.47
C ALA A 53 6.76 -4.11 8.98
N ALA A 54 7.18 -2.92 8.54
CA ALA A 54 8.44 -2.31 8.96
C ALA A 54 8.36 -1.65 10.36
N GLY A 55 7.15 -1.41 10.87
CA GLY A 55 6.92 -0.63 12.09
C GLY A 55 7.10 0.87 11.87
N LEU A 56 6.82 1.32 10.64
CA LEU A 56 6.79 2.73 10.25
C LEU A 56 5.37 3.29 10.38
N ASP A 57 5.27 4.63 10.35
CA ASP A 57 4.00 5.34 10.34
C ASP A 57 3.18 5.04 9.07
N ASP A 58 1.89 5.36 9.09
CA ASP A 58 0.97 5.12 7.97
C ASP A 58 1.13 6.13 6.81
N ILE A 59 0.38 5.88 5.73
CA ILE A 59 0.36 6.73 4.54
C ILE A 59 -0.03 8.17 4.86
N GLY A 60 -0.96 8.39 5.80
CA GLY A 60 -1.44 9.72 6.19
C GLY A 60 -0.38 10.55 6.93
N GLN A 61 0.48 9.90 7.71
CA GLN A 61 1.62 10.55 8.37
C GLN A 61 2.75 10.83 7.38
N MET A 62 3.02 9.90 6.46
CA MET A 62 4.10 10.06 5.47
C MET A 62 3.74 11.05 4.35
N PHE A 63 2.48 11.11 3.95
CA PHE A 63 1.96 11.91 2.85
C PHE A 63 0.68 12.65 3.28
N SER A 64 0.84 13.63 4.19
CA SER A 64 -0.29 14.33 4.79
C SER A 64 -1.26 14.89 3.73
N ASP A 65 -2.55 14.66 3.94
CA ASP A 65 -3.63 15.21 3.12
C ASP A 65 -3.77 16.73 3.21
N THR A 66 -3.11 17.36 4.18
CA THR A 66 -3.00 18.82 4.30
C THR A 66 -1.84 19.41 3.52
N ASP A 67 -0.92 18.60 3.01
CA ASP A 67 0.22 19.08 2.22
C ASP A 67 -0.15 19.16 0.72
N PRO A 68 -0.17 20.38 0.14
CA PRO A 68 -0.49 20.57 -1.28
C PRO A 68 0.44 19.81 -2.24
N ALA A 69 1.63 19.42 -1.81
CA ALA A 69 2.59 18.67 -2.62
C ALA A 69 2.04 17.29 -3.05
N TRP A 70 1.06 16.74 -2.30
CA TRP A 70 0.46 15.44 -2.59
C TRP A 70 -0.92 15.52 -3.24
N ALA A 71 -1.43 16.74 -3.50
CA ALA A 71 -2.71 16.92 -4.17
C ALA A 71 -2.66 16.34 -5.59
N GLY A 72 -3.53 15.36 -5.87
CA GLY A 72 -3.55 14.65 -7.16
C GLY A 72 -2.33 13.78 -7.43
N ALA A 73 -1.53 13.47 -6.42
CA ALA A 73 -0.33 12.64 -6.59
C ALA A 73 -0.69 11.24 -7.11
N ASP A 74 0.17 10.73 -7.98
CA ASP A 74 0.15 9.35 -8.49
C ASP A 74 0.56 8.39 -7.35
N SER A 75 -0.36 7.53 -6.90
CA SER A 75 -0.12 6.61 -5.79
C SER A 75 1.00 5.60 -6.05
N ILE A 76 1.32 5.28 -7.31
CA ILE A 76 2.51 4.46 -7.63
C ILE A 76 3.81 5.19 -7.25
N LYS A 77 3.84 6.52 -7.36
CA LYS A 77 5.00 7.30 -6.89
C LYS A 77 5.07 7.32 -5.35
N LEU A 78 3.92 7.40 -4.67
CA LEU A 78 3.86 7.31 -3.22
C LEU A 78 4.34 5.93 -2.75
N LEU A 79 3.91 4.85 -3.43
CA LEU A 79 4.36 3.48 -3.14
C LEU A 79 5.88 3.34 -3.25
N ARG A 80 6.50 3.88 -4.30
CA ARG A 80 7.97 3.87 -4.43
C ARG A 80 8.66 4.56 -3.26
N ARG A 81 8.17 5.75 -2.85
CA ARG A 81 8.71 6.47 -1.69
C ARG A 81 8.54 5.70 -0.38
N ALA A 82 7.40 5.05 -0.18
CA ALA A 82 7.18 4.19 0.98
C ALA A 82 8.15 3.00 1.00
N VAL A 83 8.42 2.39 -0.15
CA VAL A 83 9.43 1.32 -0.29
C VAL A 83 10.84 1.83 -0.02
N ASP A 84 11.17 3.05 -0.48
CA ASP A 84 12.48 3.67 -0.19
C ASP A 84 12.65 3.91 1.33
N ALA A 85 11.61 4.39 2.01
CA ALA A 85 11.62 4.57 3.47
C ALA A 85 11.73 3.23 4.21
N LEU A 86 11.03 2.20 3.76
CA LEU A 86 11.10 0.84 4.28
C LEU A 86 12.53 0.28 4.17
N ARG A 87 13.19 0.47 3.02
CA ARG A 87 14.58 0.06 2.79
C ARG A 87 15.56 0.85 3.65
N ALA A 88 15.35 2.16 3.79
CA ALA A 88 16.14 3.01 4.69
C ALA A 88 16.03 2.54 6.16
N ALA A 89 14.86 2.02 6.57
CA ALA A 89 14.65 1.40 7.87
C ALA A 89 15.22 -0.02 8.00
N GLY A 90 15.94 -0.52 6.99
CA GLY A 90 16.63 -1.81 7.01
C GLY A 90 15.75 -3.01 6.68
N TRP A 91 14.68 -2.82 5.93
CA TRP A 91 13.77 -3.88 5.50
C TRP A 91 13.69 -3.97 3.98
N ASP A 92 13.54 -5.18 3.45
CA ASP A 92 13.24 -5.43 2.03
C ASP A 92 11.89 -6.11 1.89
N PRO A 93 11.06 -5.70 0.91
CA PRO A 93 9.83 -6.41 0.57
C PRO A 93 10.13 -7.83 0.05
N VAL A 94 9.30 -8.80 0.45
CA VAL A 94 9.34 -10.16 -0.08
C VAL A 94 8.17 -10.40 -1.03
N ASN A 95 6.97 -10.04 -0.59
CA ASN A 95 5.77 -10.04 -1.42
C ASN A 95 4.64 -9.22 -0.78
N VAL A 96 3.66 -8.84 -1.61
CA VAL A 96 2.40 -8.24 -1.15
C VAL A 96 1.24 -8.99 -1.80
N SER A 97 0.19 -9.25 -1.02
CA SER A 97 -1.08 -9.77 -1.51
C SER A 97 -2.20 -8.79 -1.20
N CYS A 98 -2.92 -8.35 -2.23
CA CYS A 98 -4.03 -7.40 -2.10
C CYS A 98 -5.34 -8.00 -2.60
N VAL A 99 -6.41 -7.75 -1.85
CA VAL A 99 -7.80 -8.07 -2.21
C VAL A 99 -8.59 -6.78 -2.26
N ALA A 100 -9.18 -6.45 -3.42
CA ALA A 100 -10.12 -5.34 -3.54
C ALA A 100 -11.55 -5.84 -3.55
N VAL A 101 -12.45 -5.12 -2.86
CA VAL A 101 -13.88 -5.44 -2.75
C VAL A 101 -14.67 -4.36 -3.49
N LEU A 102 -15.26 -4.74 -4.63
CA LEU A 102 -16.04 -3.85 -5.49
C LEU A 102 -16.88 -4.68 -6.48
N ASP A 103 -18.00 -4.12 -6.92
CA ASP A 103 -18.83 -4.78 -7.93
C ASP A 103 -18.49 -4.34 -9.36
N SER A 104 -18.03 -3.10 -9.52
CA SER A 104 -17.63 -2.50 -10.80
C SER A 104 -16.48 -1.51 -10.59
N PRO A 105 -15.49 -1.46 -11.52
CA PRO A 105 -15.32 -2.34 -12.68
C PRO A 105 -14.85 -3.75 -12.34
N LYS A 106 -14.95 -4.68 -13.33
CA LYS A 106 -14.29 -5.99 -13.17
C LYS A 106 -12.79 -5.83 -13.34
N LEU A 107 -12.02 -6.27 -12.33
CA LEU A 107 -10.55 -6.12 -12.34
C LEU A 107 -9.85 -7.10 -13.29
N ALA A 108 -10.49 -8.23 -13.61
CA ALA A 108 -9.86 -9.32 -14.36
C ALA A 108 -9.18 -8.88 -15.67
N PRO A 109 -9.76 -8.00 -16.51
CA PRO A 109 -9.11 -7.58 -17.76
C PRO A 109 -7.81 -6.80 -17.57
N GLN A 110 -7.67 -6.07 -16.44
CA GLN A 110 -6.52 -5.22 -16.14
C GLN A 110 -5.60 -5.79 -15.05
N ARG A 111 -5.93 -6.97 -14.52
CA ARG A 111 -5.23 -7.57 -13.37
C ARG A 111 -3.73 -7.70 -13.59
N GLU A 112 -3.33 -8.16 -14.76
CA GLU A 112 -1.90 -8.36 -15.04
C GLU A 112 -1.14 -7.05 -15.10
N LEU A 113 -1.72 -6.00 -15.69
CA LEU A 113 -1.13 -4.67 -15.73
C LEU A 113 -1.03 -4.05 -14.33
N MET A 114 -2.04 -4.22 -13.47
CA MET A 114 -1.98 -3.80 -12.05
C MET A 114 -0.84 -4.52 -11.32
N ARG A 115 -0.77 -5.85 -11.45
CA ARG A 115 0.28 -6.67 -10.82
C ARG A 115 1.66 -6.22 -11.24
N GLN A 116 1.87 -6.00 -12.54
CA GLN A 116 3.14 -5.52 -13.08
C GLN A 116 3.52 -4.16 -12.47
N ARG A 117 2.63 -3.16 -12.54
CA ARG A 117 2.92 -1.80 -12.05
C ARG A 117 3.23 -1.76 -10.56
N LEU A 118 2.45 -2.51 -9.77
CA LEU A 118 2.67 -2.62 -8.33
C LEU A 118 3.97 -3.37 -8.01
N SER A 119 4.25 -4.50 -8.70
CA SER A 119 5.47 -5.27 -8.49
C SER A 119 6.72 -4.47 -8.87
N ASP A 120 6.67 -3.71 -9.97
CA ASP A 120 7.76 -2.82 -10.40
C ASP A 120 8.01 -1.69 -9.38
N ALA A 121 6.96 -1.18 -8.75
CA ALA A 121 7.08 -0.15 -7.72
C ALA A 121 7.61 -0.68 -6.39
N VAL A 122 7.17 -1.88 -5.99
CA VAL A 122 7.59 -2.55 -4.75
C VAL A 122 8.99 -3.17 -4.88
N GLY A 123 9.36 -3.63 -6.09
CA GLY A 123 10.58 -4.41 -6.32
C GLY A 123 10.46 -5.85 -5.82
N ALA A 124 9.23 -6.36 -5.63
CA ALA A 124 8.91 -7.72 -5.22
C ALA A 124 7.53 -8.12 -5.75
N PRO A 125 7.19 -9.42 -5.82
CA PRO A 125 5.90 -9.86 -6.33
C PRO A 125 4.70 -9.26 -5.59
N VAL A 126 3.77 -8.66 -6.34
CA VAL A 126 2.47 -8.19 -5.83
C VAL A 126 1.35 -8.95 -6.53
N THR A 127 0.40 -9.47 -5.77
CA THR A 127 -0.80 -10.09 -6.31
C THR A 127 -2.02 -9.23 -6.03
N VAL A 128 -2.94 -9.16 -6.99
CA VAL A 128 -4.21 -8.46 -6.86
C VAL A 128 -5.35 -9.41 -7.18
N SER A 129 -6.34 -9.46 -6.31
CA SER A 129 -7.60 -10.18 -6.56
C SER A 129 -8.79 -9.27 -6.28
N GLY A 130 -9.87 -9.45 -7.03
CA GLY A 130 -11.14 -8.77 -6.81
C GLY A 130 -12.16 -9.72 -6.16
N ARG A 131 -13.02 -9.16 -5.31
CA ARG A 131 -14.20 -9.81 -4.74
C ARG A 131 -15.41 -8.91 -4.98
N THR A 132 -16.52 -9.52 -5.34
CA THR A 132 -17.82 -8.84 -5.37
C THR A 132 -18.35 -8.69 -3.96
N THR A 133 -19.21 -7.71 -3.76
CA THR A 133 -19.85 -7.42 -2.47
C THR A 133 -21.03 -8.32 -2.18
N GLU A 134 -21.50 -9.08 -3.19
CA GLU A 134 -22.76 -9.84 -3.16
C GLU A 134 -23.97 -8.99 -2.73
N GLY A 135 -23.91 -7.69 -3.02
CA GLY A 135 -24.95 -6.72 -2.66
C GLY A 135 -24.95 -6.31 -1.18
N VAL A 136 -23.96 -6.73 -0.38
CA VAL A 136 -23.94 -6.51 1.07
C VAL A 136 -23.42 -5.12 1.42
N GLY A 137 -24.15 -4.43 2.30
CA GLY A 137 -23.73 -3.18 2.97
C GLY A 137 -23.56 -1.99 2.04
N ALA A 138 -22.77 -1.00 2.49
CA ALA A 138 -22.49 0.24 1.78
C ALA A 138 -21.76 -0.03 0.45
N LEU A 139 -20.80 -0.93 0.44
CA LEU A 139 -20.07 -1.31 -0.79
C LEU A 139 -21.01 -1.95 -1.80
N GLY A 140 -21.97 -2.80 -1.34
CA GLY A 140 -22.99 -3.41 -2.20
C GLY A 140 -24.00 -2.41 -2.76
N ARG A 141 -24.19 -1.27 -2.12
CA ARG A 141 -24.96 -0.15 -2.67
C ARG A 141 -24.14 0.76 -3.59
N GLY A 142 -22.88 0.44 -3.83
CA GLY A 142 -22.01 1.24 -4.69
C GLY A 142 -21.58 2.57 -4.08
N GLU A 143 -21.39 2.63 -2.76
CA GLU A 143 -20.97 3.86 -2.09
C GLU A 143 -19.45 4.09 -2.14
N GLY A 144 -18.67 3.03 -2.38
CA GLY A 144 -17.21 3.10 -2.45
C GLY A 144 -16.56 1.78 -2.83
N VAL A 145 -15.25 1.73 -2.67
CA VAL A 145 -14.39 0.56 -2.89
C VAL A 145 -13.52 0.37 -1.66
N ALA A 146 -13.31 -0.88 -1.25
CA ALA A 146 -12.38 -1.23 -0.19
C ALA A 146 -11.25 -2.13 -0.70
N ALA A 147 -10.09 -2.07 -0.05
CA ALA A 147 -8.97 -2.98 -0.29
C ALA A 147 -8.34 -3.41 1.02
N MET A 148 -7.85 -4.64 1.04
CA MET A 148 -7.02 -5.19 2.12
C MET A 148 -5.73 -5.69 1.53
N ALA A 149 -4.61 -5.42 2.20
CA ALA A 149 -3.32 -5.96 1.80
C ALA A 149 -2.59 -6.60 2.98
N SER A 150 -1.78 -7.60 2.64
CA SER A 150 -0.82 -8.20 3.57
C SER A 150 0.55 -8.19 2.89
N ALA A 151 1.57 -7.74 3.61
CA ALA A 151 2.94 -7.67 3.15
C ALA A 151 3.86 -8.53 4.02
N LEU A 152 4.82 -9.19 3.41
CA LEU A 152 5.93 -9.84 4.10
C LEU A 152 7.21 -9.05 3.79
N VAL A 153 7.97 -8.73 4.82
CA VAL A 153 9.29 -8.08 4.72
C VAL A 153 10.36 -8.89 5.46
N VAL A 154 11.60 -8.77 4.99
CA VAL A 154 12.77 -9.36 5.65
C VAL A 154 13.76 -8.27 6.03
N ARG A 155 14.58 -8.51 7.05
CA ARG A 155 15.71 -7.63 7.35
C ARG A 155 16.70 -7.64 6.20
N ASN A 156 17.15 -6.46 5.82
CA ASN A 156 18.27 -6.30 4.91
C ASN A 156 19.58 -6.49 5.73
N PRO A 157 20.34 -7.55 5.51
CA PRO A 157 21.56 -7.81 6.28
C PRO A 157 22.68 -6.80 6.00
N HIS A 158 22.57 -6.02 4.94
CA HIS A 158 23.55 -5.00 4.53
C HIS A 158 23.13 -3.58 4.92
N SER A 159 22.00 -3.40 5.63
CA SER A 159 21.56 -2.09 6.07
C SER A 159 22.32 -1.65 7.32
N SER A 160 22.88 -0.44 7.27
CA SER A 160 23.54 0.20 8.41
C SER A 160 22.59 0.51 9.59
N ALA A 161 21.28 0.50 9.36
CA ALA A 161 20.26 0.80 10.37
C ALA A 161 20.26 -0.17 11.57
N PHE A 162 20.96 -1.31 11.48
CA PHE A 162 21.02 -2.34 12.54
C PHE A 162 22.43 -2.69 13.01
N SER A 163 23.46 -1.93 12.61
CA SER A 163 24.84 -2.16 13.07
C SER A 163 25.03 -1.82 14.56
N ASP A 164 24.17 -1.01 15.16
CA ASP A 164 24.32 -0.54 16.54
C ASP A 164 23.68 -1.48 17.59
N ASP A 165 22.66 -2.27 17.25
CA ASP A 165 22.02 -3.19 18.21
C ASP A 165 22.92 -4.37 18.64
N ALA A 166 23.86 -4.79 17.78
CA ALA A 166 24.80 -5.85 18.12
C ALA A 166 25.88 -5.40 19.12
N ALA A 167 26.18 -4.09 19.14
CA ALA A 167 27.18 -3.53 20.09
C ALA A 167 26.63 -3.40 21.51
N LEU A 168 25.33 -3.22 21.70
CA LEU A 168 24.70 -3.09 23.01
C LEU A 168 24.48 -4.45 23.70
N ALA A 169 24.25 -5.52 22.95
CA ALA A 169 24.07 -6.87 23.49
C ALA A 169 25.38 -7.46 24.06
N GLY A 170 26.54 -7.05 23.54
CA GLY A 170 27.85 -7.52 23.99
C GLY A 170 28.36 -6.89 25.32
N GLN A 171 27.75 -5.80 25.79
CA GLN A 171 28.19 -5.11 27.00
C GLN A 171 27.48 -5.56 28.30
N GLN A 172 26.40 -6.33 28.20
CA GLN A 172 25.67 -6.81 29.37
C GLN A 172 26.23 -8.10 29.97
N ASP A 173 27.06 -8.86 29.23
CA ASP A 173 27.59 -10.15 29.71
C ASP A 173 28.92 -10.04 30.50
N GLN A 174 29.49 -8.82 30.63
CA GLN A 174 30.75 -8.61 31.38
C GLN A 174 30.58 -8.05 32.79
N ARG A 175 29.36 -7.97 33.34
CA ARG A 175 29.13 -7.43 34.67
C ARG A 175 28.75 -8.45 35.76
N HIS A 176 28.88 -9.75 35.46
CA HIS A 176 28.65 -10.82 36.43
C HIS A 176 29.80 -11.84 36.41
N THR A 177 30.99 -11.39 36.81
CA THR A 177 32.08 -12.25 37.32
C THR A 177 32.71 -11.55 38.53
#